data_cd2e14c590b478f923de2e4da35e4238
#
_entry.id   cd2e14c590b478f923de2e4da35e4238
#
_cell.length_a   1.000
_cell.length_b   1.000
_cell.length_c   1.000
_cell.angle_alpha   90.00
_cell.angle_beta   90.00
_cell.angle_gamma   90.00
#
_symmetry.space_group_name_H-M   'P 1'
#
loop_
_entity.id
_entity.type
_entity.pdbx_description
1 polymer ?
#
loop_
_entity_poly.entity_id
_entity_poly.type
_entity_poly.pdbx_seq_one_letter_code
_entity_poly.pdbx_strand_id
1 'polypeptide(L)'
;MLNLEKLLSWVIIVESSLVCIGNVVTVLVFWKQRVFLKRSYYLLLNLAFADSLVGATELIHTAKAVHERAFSGSALGILGALFWSVLFLSLVVIALERAYAVLWPFRHGVASARIYIISIVLVWIAAVCLTMMPLTSHLTGKVGRLPSYLLINTVILMSLCLILVAYLAIRKRLRSTNHTFEAHNRKSFKQNVNLSRTLFLAVGLSIGLFLPAKAIYTVVAFHHKKPLTDNNVLIFVATILYLGNSLVNPIVYSCRMPMFKAAVKKVLKHEVRHSNSN
;
A
#
# COMPACT_ATOMS: atom_id res chain seq x y z
N MET A 1 10.51 -20.35 -23.29
CA MET A 1 10.15 -18.98 -22.88
C MET A 1 8.64 -18.76 -22.86
N LEU A 2 7.91 -19.05 -23.93
CA LEU A 2 6.45 -18.82 -24.00
C LEU A 2 5.63 -19.48 -22.85
N ASN A 3 6.05 -20.63 -22.34
CA ASN A 3 5.36 -21.34 -21.24
C ASN A 3 5.58 -20.66 -19.87
N LEU A 4 6.77 -20.11 -19.63
CA LEU A 4 7.08 -19.42 -18.37
C LEU A 4 6.33 -18.08 -18.25
N GLU A 5 6.30 -17.28 -19.32
CA GLU A 5 5.58 -16.02 -19.36
C GLU A 5 4.07 -16.21 -19.15
N LYS A 6 3.50 -17.24 -19.77
CA LYS A 6 2.09 -17.62 -19.52
C LYS A 6 1.86 -18.02 -18.08
N LEU A 7 2.73 -18.84 -17.49
CA LEU A 7 2.63 -19.24 -16.09
C LEU A 7 2.69 -18.01 -15.18
N LEU A 8 3.64 -17.10 -15.38
CA LEU A 8 3.78 -15.88 -14.60
C LEU A 8 2.56 -14.95 -14.75
N SER A 9 1.99 -14.85 -15.96
CA SER A 9 0.75 -14.08 -16.18
C SER A 9 -0.41 -14.66 -15.38
N TRP A 10 -0.58 -15.99 -15.32
CA TRP A 10 -1.59 -16.62 -14.50
C TRP A 10 -1.36 -16.38 -12.99
N VAL A 11 -0.10 -16.42 -12.54
CA VAL A 11 0.25 -16.08 -11.15
C VAL A 11 -0.19 -14.65 -10.83
N ILE A 12 0.09 -13.67 -11.71
CA ILE A 12 -0.32 -12.28 -11.53
C ILE A 12 -1.86 -12.15 -11.51
N ILE A 13 -2.58 -12.85 -12.38
CA ILE A 13 -4.05 -12.83 -12.39
C ILE A 13 -4.62 -13.34 -11.06
N VAL A 14 -4.12 -14.46 -10.56
CA VAL A 14 -4.54 -15.01 -9.26
C VAL A 14 -4.19 -14.07 -8.13
N GLU A 15 -2.97 -13.56 -8.09
CA GLU A 15 -2.51 -12.63 -7.05
C GLU A 15 -3.29 -11.32 -7.07
N SER A 16 -3.51 -10.72 -8.23
CA SER A 16 -4.32 -9.50 -8.39
C SER A 16 -5.77 -9.70 -7.92
N SER A 17 -6.35 -10.87 -8.19
CA SER A 17 -7.68 -11.22 -7.70
C SER A 17 -7.71 -11.32 -6.18
N LEU A 18 -6.70 -11.94 -5.56
CA LEU A 18 -6.57 -12.03 -4.11
C LEU A 18 -6.35 -10.65 -3.47
N VAL A 19 -5.55 -9.79 -4.09
CA VAL A 19 -5.36 -8.39 -3.67
C VAL A 19 -6.69 -7.66 -3.67
N CYS A 20 -7.43 -7.73 -4.77
CA CYS A 20 -8.72 -7.06 -4.90
C CYS A 20 -9.72 -7.56 -3.84
N ILE A 21 -9.93 -8.88 -3.76
CA ILE A 21 -10.87 -9.49 -2.81
C ILE A 21 -10.48 -9.18 -1.36
N GLY A 22 -9.21 -9.37 -0.99
CA GLY A 22 -8.73 -9.18 0.38
C GLY A 22 -8.88 -7.73 0.86
N ASN A 23 -8.63 -6.76 -0.02
CA ASN A 23 -8.76 -5.36 0.33
C ASN A 23 -10.21 -4.86 0.28
N VAL A 24 -11.05 -5.35 -0.64
CA VAL A 24 -12.51 -5.10 -0.62
C VAL A 24 -13.12 -5.65 0.67
N VAL A 25 -12.76 -6.87 1.09
CA VAL A 25 -13.20 -7.43 2.38
C VAL A 25 -12.73 -6.53 3.54
N THR A 26 -11.50 -6.01 3.48
CA THR A 26 -10.99 -5.09 4.49
C THR A 26 -11.82 -3.82 4.59
N VAL A 27 -12.16 -3.21 3.44
CA VAL A 27 -13.04 -2.04 3.37
C VAL A 27 -14.41 -2.34 3.97
N LEU A 28 -15.03 -3.46 3.58
CA LEU A 28 -16.35 -3.88 4.06
C LEU A 28 -16.36 -4.15 5.58
N VAL A 29 -15.31 -4.78 6.10
CA VAL A 29 -15.15 -5.03 7.54
C VAL A 29 -15.05 -3.72 8.31
N PHE A 30 -14.23 -2.78 7.85
CA PHE A 30 -14.10 -1.47 8.48
C PHE A 30 -15.41 -0.68 8.40
N TRP A 31 -16.13 -0.77 7.30
CA TRP A 31 -17.45 -0.14 7.12
C TRP A 31 -18.49 -0.71 8.10
N LYS A 32 -18.72 -2.02 8.09
CA LYS A 32 -19.71 -2.67 8.97
C LYS A 32 -19.46 -2.47 10.46
N GLN A 33 -18.20 -2.42 10.87
CA GLN A 33 -17.83 -2.25 12.29
C GLN A 33 -17.86 -0.77 12.74
N ARG A 34 -18.27 0.16 11.87
CA ARG A 34 -18.20 1.61 12.12
C ARG A 34 -16.83 2.05 12.66
N VAL A 35 -15.77 1.37 12.24
CA VAL A 35 -14.40 1.63 12.65
C VAL A 35 -13.94 3.01 12.19
N PHE A 36 -14.59 3.56 11.15
CA PHE A 36 -14.43 4.93 10.69
C PHE A 36 -14.77 6.00 11.75
N LEU A 37 -15.42 5.66 12.86
CA LEU A 37 -15.56 6.57 14.00
C LEU A 37 -14.22 6.84 14.69
N LYS A 38 -13.23 5.96 14.54
CA LYS A 38 -11.87 6.18 15.01
C LYS A 38 -11.01 6.76 13.87
N ARG A 39 -10.64 7.99 13.98
CA ARG A 39 -9.96 8.83 12.97
C ARG A 39 -8.75 8.15 12.30
N SER A 40 -7.93 7.42 13.06
CA SER A 40 -6.75 6.70 12.57
C SER A 40 -7.06 5.65 11.50
N TYR A 41 -8.28 5.17 11.40
CA TYR A 41 -8.66 4.17 10.40
C TYR A 41 -8.99 4.76 9.03
N TYR A 42 -9.16 6.09 8.91
CA TYR A 42 -9.34 6.74 7.60
C TYR A 42 -8.16 6.45 6.66
N LEU A 43 -6.92 6.51 7.19
CA LEU A 43 -5.73 6.23 6.41
C LEU A 43 -5.65 4.76 5.99
N LEU A 44 -6.04 3.83 6.87
CA LEU A 44 -6.06 2.40 6.55
C LEU A 44 -7.15 2.06 5.53
N LEU A 45 -8.29 2.75 5.62
CA LEU A 45 -9.37 2.61 4.64
C LEU A 45 -8.94 3.12 3.27
N ASN A 46 -8.27 4.29 3.21
CA ASN A 46 -7.68 4.82 1.99
C ASN A 46 -6.65 3.86 1.39
N LEU A 47 -5.79 3.27 2.23
CA LEU A 47 -4.80 2.30 1.78
C LEU A 47 -5.47 1.06 1.18
N ALA A 48 -6.45 0.45 1.86
CA ALA A 48 -7.18 -0.71 1.35
C ALA A 48 -7.98 -0.40 0.06
N PHE A 49 -8.52 0.82 -0.05
CA PHE A 49 -9.17 1.26 -1.28
C PHE A 49 -8.17 1.36 -2.44
N ALA A 50 -7.02 1.98 -2.22
CA ALA A 50 -5.95 2.09 -3.22
C ALA A 50 -5.38 0.71 -3.61
N ASP A 51 -5.17 -0.20 -2.65
CA ASP A 51 -4.77 -1.59 -2.90
C ASP A 51 -5.79 -2.33 -3.78
N SER A 52 -7.10 -2.11 -3.55
CA SER A 52 -8.15 -2.70 -4.39
C SER A 52 -8.07 -2.20 -5.84
N LEU A 53 -7.78 -0.90 -6.04
CA LEU A 53 -7.61 -0.30 -7.36
C LEU A 53 -6.36 -0.84 -8.07
N VAL A 54 -5.26 -1.06 -7.35
CA VAL A 54 -4.06 -1.71 -7.90
C VAL A 54 -4.40 -3.12 -8.37
N GLY A 55 -5.03 -3.94 -7.52
CA GLY A 55 -5.42 -5.30 -7.88
C GLY A 55 -6.32 -5.32 -9.13
N ALA A 56 -7.34 -4.45 -9.18
CA ALA A 56 -8.24 -4.35 -10.33
C ALA A 56 -7.51 -3.92 -11.62
N THR A 57 -6.62 -2.93 -11.52
CA THR A 57 -5.88 -2.41 -12.69
C THR A 57 -4.93 -3.47 -13.23
N GLU A 58 -4.16 -4.14 -12.37
CA GLU A 58 -3.23 -5.19 -12.79
C GLU A 58 -3.96 -6.43 -13.33
N LEU A 59 -5.10 -6.78 -12.75
CA LEU A 59 -5.94 -7.87 -13.25
C LEU A 59 -6.42 -7.58 -14.69
N ILE A 60 -6.95 -6.39 -14.94
CA ILE A 60 -7.42 -5.99 -16.27
C ILE A 60 -6.26 -5.89 -17.25
N HIS A 61 -5.12 -5.32 -16.83
CA HIS A 61 -3.94 -5.15 -17.67
C HIS A 61 -3.38 -6.50 -18.11
N THR A 62 -3.18 -7.44 -17.16
CA THR A 62 -2.64 -8.76 -17.45
C THR A 62 -3.62 -9.63 -18.24
N ALA A 63 -4.93 -9.57 -17.92
CA ALA A 63 -5.95 -10.30 -18.69
C ALA A 63 -6.01 -9.84 -20.14
N LYS A 64 -5.92 -8.54 -20.42
CA LYS A 64 -5.83 -8.00 -21.78
C LYS A 64 -4.55 -8.45 -22.49
N ALA A 65 -3.39 -8.38 -21.80
CA ALA A 65 -2.12 -8.82 -22.38
C ALA A 65 -2.14 -10.31 -22.80
N VAL A 66 -2.78 -11.16 -22.00
CA VAL A 66 -2.95 -12.59 -22.32
C VAL A 66 -3.90 -12.80 -23.49
N HIS A 67 -4.98 -12.03 -23.60
CA HIS A 67 -6.02 -12.17 -24.63
C HIS A 67 -5.59 -11.57 -25.99
N GLU A 68 -5.10 -10.34 -25.98
CA GLU A 68 -4.80 -9.57 -27.18
C GLU A 68 -3.37 -9.82 -27.71
N ARG A 69 -2.52 -10.54 -26.97
CA ARG A 69 -1.08 -10.74 -27.25
C ARG A 69 -0.32 -9.42 -27.50
N ALA A 70 -0.89 -8.31 -27.05
CA ALA A 70 -0.31 -6.99 -27.17
C ALA A 70 -0.27 -6.33 -25.79
N PHE A 71 0.89 -5.87 -25.37
CA PHE A 71 1.01 -4.98 -24.21
C PHE A 71 0.38 -3.63 -24.60
N SER A 72 -0.86 -3.45 -24.22
CA SER A 72 -1.57 -2.17 -24.39
C SER A 72 -1.00 -1.15 -23.41
N GLY A 73 0.04 -0.43 -23.83
CA GLY A 73 0.90 0.40 -22.98
C GLY A 73 0.35 1.75 -22.57
N SER A 74 -0.95 2.02 -22.63
CA SER A 74 -1.33 3.42 -22.50
C SER A 74 -2.00 3.81 -21.17
N ALA A 75 -3.29 3.65 -21.05
CA ALA A 75 -4.05 4.21 -19.92
C ALA A 75 -3.93 3.36 -18.64
N LEU A 76 -3.95 2.04 -18.76
CA LEU A 76 -3.86 1.14 -17.60
C LEU A 76 -2.49 1.22 -16.92
N GLY A 77 -1.40 1.38 -17.70
CA GLY A 77 -0.06 1.57 -17.14
C GLY A 77 0.07 2.87 -16.35
N ILE A 78 -0.56 3.97 -16.85
CA ILE A 78 -0.59 5.26 -16.14
C ILE A 78 -1.41 5.14 -14.85
N LEU A 79 -2.58 4.49 -14.90
CA LEU A 79 -3.41 4.25 -13.72
C LEU A 79 -2.68 3.37 -12.70
N GLY A 80 -2.00 2.31 -13.15
CA GLY A 80 -1.17 1.49 -12.29
C GLY A 80 -0.10 2.32 -11.58
N ALA A 81 0.68 3.12 -12.31
CA ALA A 81 1.69 4.01 -11.74
C ALA A 81 1.10 5.02 -10.73
N LEU A 82 -0.09 5.55 -11.00
CA LEU A 82 -0.80 6.44 -10.09
C LEU A 82 -1.14 5.72 -8.78
N PHE A 83 -1.79 4.57 -8.85
CA PHE A 83 -2.21 3.84 -7.66
C PHE A 83 -1.02 3.33 -6.83
N TRP A 84 0.07 2.89 -7.48
CA TRP A 84 1.32 2.57 -6.79
C TRP A 84 1.92 3.77 -6.05
N SER A 85 1.86 4.96 -6.66
CA SER A 85 2.30 6.20 -6.00
C SER A 85 1.41 6.53 -4.78
N VAL A 86 0.10 6.36 -4.89
CA VAL A 86 -0.85 6.53 -3.76
C VAL A 86 -0.53 5.56 -2.64
N LEU A 87 -0.30 4.27 -2.93
CA LEU A 87 0.04 3.28 -1.92
C LEU A 87 1.30 3.65 -1.15
N PHE A 88 2.37 3.97 -1.86
CA PHE A 88 3.65 4.30 -1.25
C PHE A 88 3.57 5.55 -0.35
N LEU A 89 2.95 6.63 -0.84
CA LEU A 89 2.74 7.85 -0.07
C LEU A 89 1.80 7.63 1.14
N SER A 90 0.79 6.77 0.99
CA SER A 90 -0.10 6.39 2.10
C SER A 90 0.66 5.68 3.22
N LEU A 91 1.61 4.78 2.91
CA LEU A 91 2.46 4.14 3.91
C LEU A 91 3.31 5.16 4.70
N VAL A 92 3.82 6.20 4.02
CA VAL A 92 4.57 7.29 4.67
C VAL A 92 3.67 8.04 5.66
N VAL A 93 2.48 8.45 5.21
CA VAL A 93 1.53 9.19 6.07
C VAL A 93 1.08 8.35 7.25
N ILE A 94 0.83 7.05 7.05
CA ILE A 94 0.49 6.12 8.14
C ILE A 94 1.65 6.02 9.14
N ALA A 95 2.90 5.92 8.68
CA ALA A 95 4.06 5.85 9.56
C ALA A 95 4.23 7.13 10.40
N LEU A 96 4.07 8.30 9.78
CA LEU A 96 4.13 9.59 10.47
C LEU A 96 2.98 9.77 11.47
N GLU A 97 1.76 9.38 11.10
CA GLU A 97 0.59 9.42 11.98
C GLU A 97 0.79 8.50 13.20
N ARG A 98 1.36 7.32 13.00
CA ARG A 98 1.70 6.43 14.11
C ARG A 98 2.75 7.01 15.03
N ALA A 99 3.78 7.66 14.48
CA ALA A 99 4.77 8.37 15.28
C ALA A 99 4.11 9.48 16.09
N TYR A 100 3.25 10.27 15.47
CA TYR A 100 2.48 11.33 16.15
C TYR A 100 1.61 10.77 17.27
N ALA A 101 0.90 9.68 17.06
CA ALA A 101 0.05 9.03 18.06
C ALA A 101 0.82 8.53 19.29
N VAL A 102 2.06 8.09 19.13
CA VAL A 102 2.89 7.57 20.23
C VAL A 102 3.70 8.67 20.92
N LEU A 103 4.21 9.64 20.16
CA LEU A 103 5.03 10.73 20.71
C LEU A 103 4.20 11.80 21.42
N TRP A 104 3.01 12.11 20.88
CA TRP A 104 2.11 13.15 21.40
C TRP A 104 0.68 12.64 21.59
N PRO A 105 0.45 11.67 22.50
CA PRO A 105 -0.83 10.96 22.63
C PRO A 105 -2.00 11.89 22.97
N PHE A 106 -1.78 12.94 23.78
CA PHE A 106 -2.81 13.91 24.13
C PHE A 106 -3.25 14.75 22.93
N ARG A 107 -2.28 15.29 22.16
CA ARG A 107 -2.56 16.08 20.95
C ARG A 107 -3.22 15.21 19.87
N HIS A 108 -2.77 13.97 19.71
CA HIS A 108 -3.40 13.01 18.82
C HIS A 108 -4.85 12.71 19.22
N GLY A 109 -5.14 12.60 20.52
CA GLY A 109 -6.50 12.36 21.05
C GLY A 109 -7.52 13.44 20.70
N VAL A 110 -7.08 14.70 20.54
CA VAL A 110 -7.93 15.85 20.16
C VAL A 110 -7.82 16.24 18.68
N ALA A 111 -6.99 15.56 17.90
CA ALA A 111 -6.77 15.86 16.49
C ALA A 111 -8.10 15.78 15.70
N SER A 112 -8.37 16.74 14.83
CA SER A 112 -9.58 16.78 14.02
C SER A 112 -9.59 15.71 12.91
N ALA A 113 -10.75 15.17 12.57
CA ALA A 113 -10.92 14.30 11.41
C ALA A 113 -10.52 15.00 10.09
N ARG A 114 -10.62 16.32 10.02
CA ARG A 114 -10.21 17.13 8.86
C ARG A 114 -8.74 16.91 8.49
N ILE A 115 -7.85 16.76 9.48
CA ILE A 115 -6.41 16.55 9.24
C ILE A 115 -6.19 15.26 8.44
N TYR A 116 -6.90 14.18 8.76
CA TYR A 116 -6.80 12.90 8.06
C TYR A 116 -7.33 12.99 6.63
N ILE A 117 -8.45 13.69 6.43
CA ILE A 117 -9.03 13.91 5.09
C ILE A 117 -8.07 14.75 4.25
N ILE A 118 -7.54 15.84 4.79
CA ILE A 118 -6.55 16.68 4.10
C ILE A 118 -5.31 15.85 3.74
N SER A 119 -4.81 15.02 4.66
CA SER A 119 -3.66 14.16 4.38
C SER A 119 -3.94 13.19 3.23
N ILE A 120 -5.14 12.59 3.16
CA ILE A 120 -5.54 11.73 2.05
C ILE A 120 -5.57 12.52 0.74
N VAL A 121 -6.21 13.68 0.71
CA VAL A 121 -6.28 14.53 -0.49
C VAL A 121 -4.88 14.90 -0.97
N LEU A 122 -3.98 15.29 -0.06
CA LEU A 122 -2.58 15.62 -0.40
C LEU A 122 -1.83 14.41 -0.97
N VAL A 123 -2.06 13.20 -0.44
CA VAL A 123 -1.49 11.96 -0.99
C VAL A 123 -1.92 11.77 -2.44
N TRP A 124 -3.22 11.91 -2.75
CA TRP A 124 -3.73 11.76 -4.11
C TRP A 124 -3.19 12.83 -5.06
N ILE A 125 -3.16 14.10 -4.65
CA ILE A 125 -2.59 15.20 -5.45
C ILE A 125 -1.10 14.94 -5.73
N ALA A 126 -0.31 14.58 -4.70
CA ALA A 126 1.10 14.31 -4.86
C ALA A 126 1.34 13.09 -5.78
N ALA A 127 0.52 12.04 -5.68
CA ALA A 127 0.60 10.88 -6.56
C ALA A 127 0.32 11.23 -8.02
N VAL A 128 -0.68 12.08 -8.29
CA VAL A 128 -0.95 12.61 -9.64
C VAL A 128 0.25 13.39 -10.16
N CYS A 129 0.81 14.31 -9.38
CA CYS A 129 1.99 15.08 -9.77
C CYS A 129 3.20 14.17 -10.10
N LEU A 130 3.48 13.17 -9.26
CA LEU A 130 4.56 12.20 -9.48
C LEU A 130 4.34 11.34 -10.72
N THR A 131 3.10 11.00 -11.05
CA THR A 131 2.77 10.17 -12.22
C THR A 131 2.77 10.98 -13.51
N MET A 132 2.29 12.23 -13.47
CA MET A 132 2.24 13.10 -14.65
C MET A 132 3.61 13.60 -15.09
N MET A 133 4.56 13.75 -14.17
CA MET A 133 5.88 14.28 -14.47
C MET A 133 6.68 13.45 -15.49
N PRO A 134 6.84 12.12 -15.36
CA PRO A 134 7.50 11.32 -16.40
C PRO A 134 6.66 11.24 -17.70
N LEU A 135 5.35 11.33 -17.61
CA LEU A 135 4.47 11.32 -18.78
C LEU A 135 4.67 12.59 -19.63
N THR A 136 4.65 13.78 -19.02
CA THR A 136 4.90 15.03 -19.73
C THR A 136 6.30 15.10 -20.29
N SER A 137 7.30 14.60 -19.58
CA SER A 137 8.67 14.46 -20.04
C SER A 137 8.78 13.59 -21.30
N HIS A 138 8.03 12.49 -21.33
CA HIS A 138 7.99 11.58 -22.48
C HIS A 138 7.29 12.21 -23.69
N LEU A 139 6.18 12.93 -23.46
CA LEU A 139 5.37 13.53 -24.54
C LEU A 139 6.01 14.76 -25.14
N THR A 140 6.67 15.59 -24.34
CA THR A 140 7.24 16.87 -24.81
C THR A 140 8.68 16.75 -25.29
N GLY A 141 9.38 15.68 -24.93
CA GLY A 141 10.81 15.49 -25.23
C GLY A 141 11.74 16.54 -24.58
N LYS A 142 11.18 17.53 -23.87
CA LYS A 142 11.92 18.69 -23.35
C LYS A 142 12.72 18.36 -22.07
N VAL A 143 12.25 17.41 -21.28
CA VAL A 143 12.96 16.95 -20.08
C VAL A 143 13.36 15.50 -20.31
N GLY A 144 14.63 15.19 -20.23
CA GLY A 144 15.13 13.82 -20.40
C GLY A 144 14.51 12.86 -19.39
N ARG A 145 14.44 11.57 -19.71
CA ARG A 145 13.92 10.54 -18.79
C ARG A 145 14.69 10.49 -17.48
N LEU A 146 15.99 10.77 -17.50
CA LEU A 146 16.88 10.71 -16.34
C LEU A 146 16.45 11.64 -15.18
N PRO A 147 16.16 12.95 -15.38
CA PRO A 147 15.71 13.82 -14.29
C PRO A 147 14.43 13.33 -13.59
N SER A 148 13.45 12.84 -14.37
CA SER A 148 12.20 12.30 -13.81
C SER A 148 12.44 11.06 -12.96
N TYR A 149 13.30 10.14 -13.40
CA TYR A 149 13.70 8.96 -12.62
C TYR A 149 14.47 9.35 -11.36
N LEU A 150 15.41 10.28 -11.44
CA LEU A 150 16.16 10.76 -10.29
C LEU A 150 15.24 11.39 -9.25
N LEU A 151 14.29 12.22 -9.66
CA LEU A 151 13.33 12.83 -8.74
C LEU A 151 12.47 11.78 -8.03
N ILE A 152 11.88 10.83 -8.77
CA ILE A 152 11.05 9.77 -8.18
C ILE A 152 11.86 8.94 -7.18
N ASN A 153 13.09 8.56 -7.55
CA ASN A 153 13.95 7.78 -6.64
C ASN A 153 14.35 8.60 -5.41
N THR A 154 14.60 9.91 -5.56
CA THR A 154 14.87 10.82 -4.42
C THR A 154 13.66 10.91 -3.49
N VAL A 155 12.45 11.06 -4.01
CA VAL A 155 11.21 11.08 -3.21
C VAL A 155 11.04 9.76 -2.45
N ILE A 156 11.31 8.63 -3.10
CA ILE A 156 11.25 7.31 -2.45
C ILE A 156 12.29 7.22 -1.32
N LEU A 157 13.53 7.60 -1.56
CA LEU A 157 14.60 7.56 -0.56
C LEU A 157 14.27 8.45 0.65
N MET A 158 13.84 9.69 0.41
CA MET A 158 13.40 10.60 1.48
C MET A 158 12.24 10.03 2.28
N SER A 159 11.29 9.40 1.62
CA SER A 159 10.15 8.75 2.25
C SER A 159 10.56 7.56 3.13
N LEU A 160 11.50 6.74 2.67
CA LEU A 160 12.07 5.64 3.46
C LEU A 160 12.82 6.16 4.69
N CYS A 161 13.58 7.24 4.55
CA CYS A 161 14.23 7.90 5.68
C CYS A 161 13.20 8.41 6.71
N LEU A 162 12.10 9.01 6.27
CA LEU A 162 11.02 9.47 7.16
C LEU A 162 10.37 8.30 7.91
N ILE A 163 10.09 7.19 7.23
CA ILE A 163 9.55 5.98 7.87
C ILE A 163 10.53 5.43 8.92
N LEU A 164 11.81 5.36 8.59
CA LEU A 164 12.85 4.89 9.51
C LEU A 164 12.94 5.79 10.74
N VAL A 165 12.98 7.11 10.55
CA VAL A 165 13.01 8.09 11.65
C VAL A 165 11.77 7.95 12.53
N ALA A 166 10.58 7.81 11.94
CA ALA A 166 9.33 7.58 12.66
C ALA A 166 9.42 6.31 13.53
N TYR A 167 9.92 5.21 12.95
CA TYR A 167 10.13 3.95 13.67
C TYR A 167 11.11 4.08 14.84
N LEU A 168 12.27 4.70 14.61
CA LEU A 168 13.28 4.91 15.65
C LEU A 168 12.75 5.80 16.79
N ALA A 169 12.01 6.85 16.46
CA ALA A 169 11.39 7.73 17.44
C ALA A 169 10.38 6.98 18.33
N ILE A 170 9.53 6.14 17.73
CA ILE A 170 8.60 5.29 18.49
C ILE A 170 9.36 4.31 19.38
N ARG A 171 10.37 3.62 18.82
CA ARG A 171 11.17 2.66 19.59
C ARG A 171 11.86 3.31 20.80
N LYS A 172 12.45 4.51 20.61
CA LYS A 172 13.06 5.30 21.69
C LYS A 172 12.02 5.64 22.76
N ARG A 173 10.84 6.14 22.37
CA ARG A 173 9.77 6.50 23.30
C ARG A 173 9.28 5.31 24.11
N LEU A 174 9.09 4.15 23.47
CA LEU A 174 8.64 2.94 24.14
C LEU A 174 9.64 2.42 25.19
N ARG A 175 10.94 2.54 24.91
CA ARG A 175 11.99 2.17 25.89
C ARG A 175 12.00 3.10 27.10
N SER A 176 11.78 4.40 26.89
CA SER A 176 11.81 5.41 27.96
C SER A 176 10.56 5.39 28.86
N THR A 177 9.43 4.84 28.40
CA THR A 177 8.11 5.02 29.05
C THR A 177 7.77 3.90 30.05
N ASN A 178 8.64 2.92 30.27
CA ASN A 178 8.32 1.76 31.13
C ASN A 178 8.00 2.12 32.62
N HIS A 179 8.19 3.36 33.07
CA HIS A 179 8.10 3.72 34.49
C HIS A 179 7.10 4.82 34.88
N THR A 180 6.42 5.53 33.98
CA THR A 180 5.81 6.82 34.39
C THR A 180 4.34 7.05 33.97
N PHE A 181 3.54 6.06 33.56
CA PHE A 181 2.16 6.32 33.16
C PHE A 181 1.12 5.98 34.26
N GLU A 182 0.28 6.98 34.61
CA GLU A 182 -0.90 6.82 35.47
C GLU A 182 -1.89 5.80 34.89
N ALA A 183 -2.53 5.01 35.75
CA ALA A 183 -3.35 3.84 35.39
C ALA A 183 -4.49 4.15 34.39
N HIS A 184 -5.04 5.36 34.41
CA HIS A 184 -6.16 5.76 33.55
C HIS A 184 -5.81 5.86 32.05
N ASN A 185 -4.61 6.34 31.70
CA ASN A 185 -4.15 6.50 30.32
C ASN A 185 -3.46 5.24 29.77
N ARG A 186 -3.16 4.26 30.62
CA ARG A 186 -2.40 3.05 30.27
C ARG A 186 -3.08 2.18 29.21
N LYS A 187 -4.41 2.07 29.25
CA LYS A 187 -5.18 1.24 28.27
C LYS A 187 -5.15 1.82 26.87
N SER A 188 -5.42 3.12 26.73
CA SER A 188 -5.38 3.81 25.43
C SER A 188 -3.97 3.84 24.84
N PHE A 189 -2.96 4.12 25.66
CA PHE A 189 -1.57 4.07 25.24
C PHE A 189 -1.15 2.68 24.76
N LYS A 190 -1.49 1.62 25.53
CA LYS A 190 -1.21 0.22 25.15
C LYS A 190 -1.88 -0.17 23.83
N GLN A 191 -3.11 0.28 23.58
CA GLN A 191 -3.80 0.06 22.31
C GLN A 191 -3.07 0.74 21.14
N ASN A 192 -2.67 2.01 21.30
CA ASN A 192 -1.91 2.75 20.28
C ASN A 192 -0.55 2.10 19.98
N VAL A 193 0.15 1.63 21.01
CA VAL A 193 1.43 0.91 20.88
C VAL A 193 1.24 -0.39 20.10
N ASN A 194 0.24 -1.20 20.44
CA ASN A 194 -0.01 -2.46 19.76
C ASN A 194 -0.42 -2.25 18.30
N LEU A 195 -1.25 -1.25 18.02
CA LEU A 195 -1.61 -0.86 16.67
C LEU A 195 -0.37 -0.38 15.89
N SER A 196 0.46 0.47 16.49
CA SER A 196 1.70 0.94 15.88
C SER A 196 2.66 -0.21 15.55
N ARG A 197 2.86 -1.16 16.46
CA ARG A 197 3.68 -2.35 16.20
C ARG A 197 3.16 -3.18 15.03
N THR A 198 1.85 -3.35 14.93
CA THR A 198 1.21 -4.07 13.83
C THR A 198 1.41 -3.36 12.50
N LEU A 199 1.19 -2.05 12.46
CA LEU A 199 1.35 -1.26 11.25
C LEU A 199 2.82 -1.13 10.83
N PHE A 200 3.76 -1.03 11.79
CA PHE A 200 5.19 -1.06 11.44
C PHE A 200 5.65 -2.41 10.89
N LEU A 201 5.08 -3.52 11.36
CA LEU A 201 5.34 -4.82 10.75
C LEU A 201 4.82 -4.83 9.30
N ALA A 202 3.61 -4.36 9.06
CA ALA A 202 3.05 -4.26 7.72
C ALA A 202 3.93 -3.38 6.81
N VAL A 203 4.27 -2.17 7.26
CA VAL A 203 5.14 -1.24 6.52
C VAL A 203 6.52 -1.85 6.27
N GLY A 204 7.12 -2.52 7.24
CA GLY A 204 8.43 -3.18 7.08
C GLY A 204 8.40 -4.30 6.03
N LEU A 205 7.37 -5.15 6.06
CA LEU A 205 7.17 -6.18 5.04
C LEU A 205 6.91 -5.56 3.66
N SER A 206 6.10 -4.51 3.61
CA SER A 206 5.81 -3.76 2.38
C SER A 206 7.09 -3.19 1.76
N ILE A 207 7.95 -2.56 2.56
CA ILE A 207 9.25 -2.04 2.09
C ILE A 207 10.14 -3.18 1.58
N GLY A 208 10.17 -4.31 2.29
CA GLY A 208 10.94 -5.49 1.91
C GLY A 208 10.57 -6.05 0.54
N LEU A 209 9.30 -5.96 0.16
CA LEU A 209 8.81 -6.36 -1.18
C LEU A 209 8.97 -5.24 -2.21
N PHE A 210 8.73 -4.00 -1.80
CA PHE A 210 8.77 -2.83 -2.69
C PHE A 210 10.18 -2.54 -3.21
N LEU A 211 11.22 -2.59 -2.35
CA LEU A 211 12.59 -2.22 -2.73
C LEU A 211 13.15 -3.10 -3.84
N PRO A 212 13.12 -4.44 -3.76
CA PRO A 212 13.62 -5.29 -4.85
C PRO A 212 12.80 -5.12 -6.13
N ALA A 213 11.47 -4.99 -6.03
CA ALA A 213 10.63 -4.71 -7.19
C ALA A 213 11.03 -3.41 -7.88
N LYS A 214 11.20 -2.33 -7.10
CA LYS A 214 11.63 -1.02 -7.62
C LYS A 214 13.03 -1.06 -8.23
N ALA A 215 13.97 -1.80 -7.63
CA ALA A 215 15.30 -1.98 -8.16
C ALA A 215 15.24 -2.67 -9.54
N ILE A 216 14.47 -3.74 -9.68
CA ILE A 216 14.27 -4.43 -10.95
C ILE A 216 13.71 -3.48 -12.01
N TYR A 217 12.62 -2.76 -11.72
CA TYR A 217 12.04 -1.79 -12.66
C TYR A 217 13.02 -0.70 -13.06
N THR A 218 13.83 -0.22 -12.11
CA THR A 218 14.84 0.80 -12.38
C THR A 218 15.93 0.25 -13.31
N VAL A 219 16.47 -0.93 -13.01
CA VAL A 219 17.49 -1.58 -13.84
C VAL A 219 16.95 -1.81 -15.26
N VAL A 220 15.75 -2.38 -15.38
CA VAL A 220 15.11 -2.61 -16.68
C VAL A 220 14.93 -1.29 -17.45
N ALA A 221 14.49 -0.23 -16.80
CA ALA A 221 14.30 1.10 -17.43
C ALA A 221 15.60 1.70 -17.96
N PHE A 222 16.74 1.49 -17.27
CA PHE A 222 18.05 2.03 -17.69
C PHE A 222 18.77 1.18 -18.73
N HIS A 223 18.60 -0.15 -18.68
CA HIS A 223 19.26 -1.06 -19.64
C HIS A 223 18.59 -1.12 -21.02
N HIS A 224 17.42 -0.52 -21.20
CA HIS A 224 16.69 -0.55 -22.46
C HIS A 224 17.31 0.35 -23.54
N LYS A 225 18.36 -0.17 -24.21
CA LYS A 225 18.70 0.16 -25.60
C LYS A 225 18.04 -0.78 -26.64
N LYS A 226 17.33 -1.86 -26.19
CA LYS A 226 16.63 -2.85 -27.03
C LYS A 226 15.15 -2.96 -26.61
N PRO A 227 14.25 -3.39 -27.51
CA PRO A 227 12.83 -3.52 -27.18
C PRO A 227 12.61 -4.48 -25.98
N LEU A 228 11.55 -4.23 -25.21
CA LEU A 228 11.16 -4.87 -23.94
C LEU A 228 11.08 -6.41 -23.95
N THR A 229 11.22 -7.06 -25.09
CA THR A 229 10.97 -8.49 -25.29
C THR A 229 11.89 -9.44 -24.54
N ASP A 230 13.13 -9.05 -24.22
CA ASP A 230 14.10 -9.95 -23.59
C ASP A 230 14.09 -9.92 -22.04
N ASN A 231 13.38 -8.95 -21.41
CA ASN A 231 13.34 -8.80 -19.96
C ASN A 231 11.94 -8.99 -19.34
N ASN A 232 11.01 -9.61 -20.08
CA ASN A 232 9.63 -9.82 -19.62
C ASN A 232 9.57 -10.54 -18.27
N VAL A 233 10.40 -11.56 -18.05
CA VAL A 233 10.42 -12.33 -16.80
C VAL A 233 10.76 -11.45 -15.60
N LEU A 234 11.73 -10.53 -15.72
CA LEU A 234 12.08 -9.61 -14.62
C LEU A 234 10.92 -8.65 -14.29
N ILE A 235 10.22 -8.17 -15.32
CA ILE A 235 9.04 -7.31 -15.12
C ILE A 235 7.92 -8.08 -14.42
N PHE A 236 7.65 -9.32 -14.82
CA PHE A 236 6.68 -10.19 -14.15
C PHE A 236 7.04 -10.41 -12.68
N VAL A 237 8.31 -10.73 -12.38
CA VAL A 237 8.78 -10.89 -10.99
C VAL A 237 8.61 -9.60 -10.19
N ALA A 238 8.96 -8.46 -10.76
CA ALA A 238 8.77 -7.18 -10.10
C ALA A 238 7.28 -6.88 -9.83
N THR A 239 6.39 -7.20 -10.77
CA THR A 239 4.94 -7.04 -10.62
C THR A 239 4.40 -7.94 -9.50
N ILE A 240 4.82 -9.20 -9.42
CA ILE A 240 4.47 -10.13 -8.33
C ILE A 240 4.92 -9.56 -6.98
N LEU A 241 6.15 -9.07 -6.86
CA LEU A 241 6.64 -8.45 -5.64
C LEU A 241 5.82 -7.20 -5.24
N TYR A 242 5.40 -6.40 -6.22
CA TYR A 242 4.54 -5.25 -5.97
C TYR A 242 3.15 -5.66 -5.49
N LEU A 243 2.52 -6.65 -6.12
CA LEU A 243 1.22 -7.16 -5.70
C LEU A 243 1.29 -7.79 -4.32
N GLY A 244 2.37 -8.53 -4.01
CA GLY A 244 2.64 -9.07 -2.69
C GLY A 244 2.64 -8.00 -1.59
N ASN A 245 3.13 -6.80 -1.90
CA ASN A 245 3.03 -5.64 -0.99
C ASN A 245 1.57 -5.33 -0.61
N SER A 246 0.65 -5.33 -1.56
CA SER A 246 -0.77 -5.06 -1.33
C SER A 246 -1.49 -6.19 -0.60
N LEU A 247 -1.00 -7.45 -0.70
CA LEU A 247 -1.50 -8.60 0.07
C LEU A 247 -1.07 -8.58 1.54
N VAL A 248 0.07 -7.97 1.87
CA VAL A 248 0.57 -7.88 3.26
C VAL A 248 -0.47 -7.24 4.17
N ASN A 249 -1.16 -6.19 3.72
CA ASN A 249 -2.09 -5.40 4.53
C ASN A 249 -3.26 -6.24 5.07
N PRO A 250 -4.09 -6.91 4.25
CA PRO A 250 -5.19 -7.76 4.73
C PRO A 250 -4.69 -8.92 5.61
N ILE A 251 -3.54 -9.52 5.28
CA ILE A 251 -2.96 -10.64 6.05
C ILE A 251 -2.56 -10.16 7.44
N VAL A 252 -1.82 -9.05 7.55
CA VAL A 252 -1.37 -8.51 8.83
C VAL A 252 -2.56 -8.07 9.69
N TYR A 253 -3.58 -7.44 9.10
CA TYR A 253 -4.79 -7.05 9.82
C TYR A 253 -5.55 -8.28 10.34
N SER A 254 -5.69 -9.30 9.51
CA SER A 254 -6.32 -10.58 9.89
C SER A 254 -5.56 -11.32 10.99
N CYS A 255 -4.23 -11.25 10.98
CA CYS A 255 -3.40 -11.93 11.98
C CYS A 255 -3.25 -11.16 13.30
N ARG A 256 -3.19 -9.83 13.25
CA ARG A 256 -2.77 -9.00 14.39
C ARG A 256 -3.86 -8.14 15.00
N MET A 257 -4.98 -7.88 14.30
CA MET A 257 -6.06 -7.03 14.81
C MET A 257 -7.23 -7.90 15.32
N PRO A 258 -7.44 -8.01 16.66
CA PRO A 258 -8.53 -8.84 17.22
C PRO A 258 -9.91 -8.40 16.74
N MET A 259 -10.11 -7.07 16.57
CA MET A 259 -11.35 -6.50 16.03
C MET A 259 -11.63 -6.98 14.61
N PHE A 260 -10.60 -7.01 13.76
CA PHE A 260 -10.71 -7.48 12.39
C PHE A 260 -11.04 -8.98 12.35
N LYS A 261 -10.34 -9.80 13.16
CA LYS A 261 -10.63 -11.23 13.30
C LYS A 261 -12.09 -11.51 13.70
N ALA A 262 -12.57 -10.78 14.71
CA ALA A 262 -13.94 -10.93 15.19
C ALA A 262 -14.97 -10.54 14.11
N ALA A 263 -14.69 -9.48 13.37
CA ALA A 263 -15.54 -8.99 12.28
C ALA A 263 -15.62 -9.97 11.11
N VAL A 264 -14.48 -10.48 10.65
CA VAL A 264 -14.42 -11.48 9.57
C VAL A 264 -15.19 -12.74 9.98
N LYS A 265 -14.99 -13.25 11.23
CA LYS A 265 -15.74 -14.39 11.75
C LYS A 265 -17.26 -14.14 11.77
N LYS A 266 -17.69 -12.91 12.10
CA LYS A 266 -19.12 -12.55 12.11
C LYS A 266 -19.73 -12.52 10.72
N VAL A 267 -18.99 -11.96 9.74
CA VAL A 267 -19.42 -11.93 8.32
C VAL A 267 -19.57 -13.34 7.78
N LEU A 268 -18.55 -14.20 7.98
CA LEU A 268 -18.57 -15.58 7.52
C LEU A 268 -19.68 -16.42 8.18
N LYS A 269 -19.94 -16.25 9.50
CA LYS A 269 -21.05 -16.94 10.17
C LYS A 269 -22.42 -16.51 9.68
N HIS A 270 -22.58 -15.25 9.27
CA HIS A 270 -23.87 -14.74 8.78
C HIS A 270 -24.18 -15.33 7.40
N GLU A 271 -23.19 -15.43 6.53
CA GLU A 271 -23.37 -16.03 5.20
C GLU A 271 -23.67 -17.53 5.27
N VAL A 272 -22.98 -18.28 6.14
CA VAL A 272 -23.24 -19.71 6.35
C VAL A 272 -24.65 -19.96 6.90
N ARG A 273 -25.21 -19.06 7.74
CA ARG A 273 -26.59 -19.18 8.21
C ARG A 273 -27.62 -18.92 7.11
N HIS A 274 -27.36 -17.96 6.20
CA HIS A 274 -28.25 -17.69 5.07
C HIS A 274 -28.21 -18.80 4.01
N SER A 275 -27.05 -19.42 3.79
CA SER A 275 -26.91 -20.55 2.85
C SER A 275 -27.59 -21.85 3.36
N ASN A 276 -27.75 -22.02 4.68
CA ASN A 276 -28.42 -23.19 5.27
C ASN A 276 -29.95 -22.98 5.47
N SER A 277 -30.46 -21.78 5.15
CA SER A 277 -31.90 -21.46 5.29
C SER A 277 -32.61 -21.34 3.92
N ASN A 278 -31.92 -21.58 2.82
CA ASN A 278 -32.41 -21.77 1.47
C ASN A 278 -32.19 -23.21 1.00
#